data_f0d08f4037228f345132ceb7cdc10f7a
#
_entry.id   f0d08f4037228f345132ceb7cdc10f7a
#
_cell.length_a   1.000
_cell.length_b   1.000
_cell.length_c   1.000
_cell.angle_alpha   90.00
_cell.angle_beta   90.00
_cell.angle_gamma   90.00
#
_symmetry.space_group_name_H-M   'P 1'
#
loop_
_entity.id
_entity.type
_entity.pdbx_description
1 polymer ?
#
loop_
_entity_poly.entity_id
_entity_poly.type
_entity_poly.pdbx_seq_one_letter_code
_entity_poly.pdbx_strand_id
1 'polypeptide(L)'
;MNIKIYDCITFFDEPLQANLRFNILNNCVEKFIVCESKFDHKGHYKGVNFNIENYKEFKNKITHLVIDEQFPDTSNPWKTQAFQREFIFNGLNNAKPEDYIMFSDPDE
;
A
#
# COMPACT_ATOMS: atom_id res chain seq x y z
N MET A 1 11.31 -22.94 10.25
CA MET A 1 10.04 -22.24 9.96
C MET A 1 10.33 -20.85 9.45
N ASN A 2 9.82 -20.52 8.27
CA ASN A 2 10.10 -19.23 7.65
C ASN A 2 8.95 -18.27 7.91
N ILE A 3 9.18 -17.32 8.82
CA ILE A 3 8.24 -16.24 9.06
C ILE A 3 8.48 -15.16 8.00
N LYS A 4 7.42 -14.76 7.31
CA LYS A 4 7.50 -13.73 6.29
C LYS A 4 7.00 -12.40 6.83
N ILE A 5 7.53 -11.32 6.29
CA ILE A 5 7.13 -9.97 6.66
C ILE A 5 6.54 -9.30 5.43
N TYR A 6 5.33 -8.78 5.58
CA TYR A 6 4.65 -8.01 4.54
C TYR A 6 4.61 -6.55 4.97
N ASP A 7 5.05 -5.67 4.10
CA ASP A 7 5.02 -4.22 4.35
C ASP A 7 3.90 -3.60 3.54
N CYS A 8 2.90 -3.09 4.21
CA CYS A 8 1.70 -2.54 3.59
C CYS A 8 1.66 -1.04 3.78
N ILE A 9 1.61 -0.30 2.68
CA ILE A 9 1.53 1.15 2.72
C ILE A 9 0.35 1.65 1.91
N THR A 10 -0.23 2.77 2.36
CA THR A 10 -1.15 3.54 1.56
C THR A 10 -0.36 4.59 0.80
N PHE A 11 -0.65 4.77 -0.48
CA PHE A 11 0.08 5.69 -1.33
C PHE A 11 -0.86 6.76 -1.88
N PHE A 12 -0.44 8.01 -1.80
CA PHE A 12 -1.16 9.12 -2.42
C PHE A 12 -0.32 9.75 -3.52
N ASP A 13 0.82 10.32 -3.15
CA ASP A 13 1.79 10.88 -4.09
C ASP A 13 3.12 11.14 -3.39
N GLU A 14 3.75 10.08 -2.86
CA GLU A 14 5.00 10.19 -2.11
C GLU A 14 6.08 9.29 -2.71
N PRO A 15 6.51 9.56 -3.96
CA PRO A 15 7.43 8.65 -4.64
C PRO A 15 8.80 8.54 -3.98
N LEU A 16 9.32 9.63 -3.40
CA LEU A 16 10.62 9.59 -2.72
C LEU A 16 10.55 8.76 -1.45
N GLN A 17 9.49 8.93 -0.66
CA GLN A 17 9.31 8.18 0.57
C GLN A 17 9.13 6.70 0.28
N ALA A 18 8.33 6.37 -0.74
CA ALA A 18 8.13 4.98 -1.14
C ALA A 18 9.44 4.35 -1.59
N ASN A 19 10.21 5.03 -2.42
CA ASN A 19 11.50 4.53 -2.89
C ASN A 19 12.47 4.28 -1.75
N LEU A 20 12.56 5.22 -0.82
CA LEU A 20 13.41 5.10 0.35
C LEU A 20 13.01 3.87 1.18
N ARG A 21 11.71 3.70 1.42
CA ARG A 21 11.19 2.57 2.17
C ARG A 21 11.52 1.23 1.52
N PHE A 22 11.34 1.12 0.20
CA PHE A 22 11.67 -0.10 -0.52
C PHE A 22 13.16 -0.44 -0.39
N ASN A 23 14.02 0.55 -0.52
CA ASN A 23 15.47 0.35 -0.41
C ASN A 23 15.89 -0.10 0.99
N ILE A 24 15.32 0.50 2.02
CA ILE A 24 15.67 0.19 3.40
C ILE A 24 15.17 -1.21 3.79
N LEU A 25 13.95 -1.58 3.38
CA LEU A 25 13.31 -2.79 3.86
C LEU A 25 13.44 -3.99 2.93
N ASN A 26 14.04 -3.83 1.77
CA ASN A 26 14.07 -4.87 0.74
C ASN A 26 14.58 -6.22 1.24
N ASN A 27 15.62 -6.23 2.08
CA ASN A 27 16.21 -7.47 2.56
C ASN A 27 15.40 -8.16 3.65
N CYS A 28 14.46 -7.45 4.27
CA CYS A 28 13.68 -7.95 5.40
C CYS A 28 12.27 -8.36 5.02
N VAL A 29 11.75 -7.86 3.91
CA VAL A 29 10.34 -7.95 3.55
C VAL A 29 10.14 -8.93 2.41
N GLU A 30 9.16 -9.83 2.57
CA GLU A 30 8.78 -10.77 1.50
C GLU A 30 8.05 -10.05 0.37
N LYS A 31 7.11 -9.17 0.72
CA LYS A 31 6.35 -8.40 -0.25
C LYS A 31 6.02 -7.01 0.27
N PHE A 32 5.99 -6.05 -0.64
CA PHE A 32 5.45 -4.72 -0.41
C PHE A 32 4.06 -4.65 -1.03
N ILE A 33 3.07 -4.24 -0.25
CA ILE A 33 1.71 -4.06 -0.74
C ILE A 33 1.43 -2.57 -0.74
N VAL A 34 1.23 -2.01 -1.92
CA VAL A 34 0.99 -0.59 -2.12
C VAL A 34 -0.47 -0.41 -2.49
N CYS A 35 -1.23 0.25 -1.64
CA CYS A 35 -2.65 0.49 -1.87
C CYS A 35 -2.87 1.96 -2.22
N GLU A 36 -3.42 2.20 -3.39
CA GLU A 36 -3.70 3.54 -3.88
C GLU A 36 -5.15 3.65 -4.31
N SER A 37 -5.78 4.78 -4.01
CA SER A 37 -7.13 5.09 -4.48
C SER A 37 -7.05 6.05 -5.66
N LYS A 38 -7.97 5.89 -6.62
CA LYS A 38 -8.15 6.86 -7.69
C LYS A 38 -8.82 8.16 -7.21
N PHE A 39 -9.30 8.18 -5.97
CA PHE A 39 -9.97 9.32 -5.37
C PHE A 39 -9.20 9.78 -4.14
N ASP A 40 -9.20 11.09 -3.89
CA ASP A 40 -8.64 11.61 -2.64
C ASP A 40 -9.62 11.37 -1.48
N HIS A 41 -9.22 11.74 -0.26
CA HIS A 41 -10.05 11.48 0.92
C HIS A 41 -11.32 12.33 0.96
N LYS A 42 -11.43 13.33 0.10
CA LYS A 42 -12.64 14.14 -0.05
C LYS A 42 -13.57 13.61 -1.15
N GLY A 43 -13.16 12.56 -1.84
CA GLY A 43 -13.93 11.95 -2.89
C GLY A 43 -13.68 12.51 -4.28
N HIS A 44 -12.69 13.39 -4.45
CA HIS A 44 -12.36 13.96 -5.75
C HIS A 44 -11.45 13.00 -6.52
N TYR A 45 -11.73 12.84 -7.81
CA TYR A 45 -10.91 11.98 -8.67
C TYR A 45 -9.51 12.57 -8.85
N LYS A 46 -8.49 11.76 -8.62
CA LYS A 46 -7.10 12.16 -8.80
C LYS A 46 -6.31 11.27 -9.76
N GLY A 47 -6.83 10.09 -10.08
CA GLY A 47 -6.11 9.11 -10.88
C GLY A 47 -5.09 8.33 -10.07
N VAL A 48 -4.24 7.56 -10.77
CA VAL A 48 -3.22 6.70 -10.17
C VAL A 48 -1.85 7.39 -10.32
N ASN A 49 -1.17 7.60 -9.20
CA ASN A 49 0.14 8.26 -9.17
C ASN A 49 1.31 7.27 -9.04
N PHE A 50 1.06 6.08 -8.46
CA PHE A 50 2.11 5.09 -8.30
C PHE A 50 2.40 4.41 -9.64
N ASN A 51 3.66 4.44 -10.05
CA ASN A 51 4.10 3.77 -11.28
C ASN A 51 5.16 2.73 -10.93
N ILE A 52 4.78 1.46 -10.99
CA ILE A 52 5.66 0.34 -10.64
C ILE A 52 6.91 0.30 -11.50
N GLU A 53 6.86 0.83 -12.72
CA GLU A 53 8.03 0.85 -13.61
C GLU A 53 9.15 1.75 -13.07
N ASN A 54 8.86 2.67 -12.19
CA ASN A 54 9.87 3.49 -11.51
C ASN A 54 10.62 2.71 -10.43
N TYR A 55 10.18 1.48 -10.12
CA TYR A 55 10.72 0.67 -9.04
C TYR A 55 11.08 -0.73 -9.53
N LYS A 56 11.75 -0.80 -10.69
CA LYS A 56 12.04 -2.07 -11.37
C LYS A 56 12.80 -3.06 -10.51
N GLU A 57 13.68 -2.57 -9.62
CA GLU A 57 14.47 -3.43 -8.73
C GLU A 57 13.57 -4.22 -7.76
N PHE A 58 12.39 -3.70 -7.46
CA PHE A 58 11.48 -4.29 -6.48
C PHE A 58 10.21 -4.84 -7.11
N LYS A 59 10.10 -4.80 -8.43
CA LYS A 59 8.86 -5.11 -9.14
C LYS A 59 8.28 -6.48 -8.77
N ASN A 60 9.12 -7.47 -8.59
CA ASN A 60 8.68 -8.83 -8.24
C ASN A 60 8.14 -8.93 -6.81
N LYS A 61 8.45 -7.96 -5.97
CA LYS A 61 7.99 -7.93 -4.58
C LYS A 61 6.80 -7.01 -4.36
N ILE A 62 6.48 -6.14 -5.31
CA ILE A 62 5.44 -5.14 -5.15
C ILE A 62 4.11 -5.67 -5.67
N THR A 63 3.08 -5.62 -4.82
CA THR A 63 1.69 -5.82 -5.21
C THR A 63 1.00 -4.46 -5.14
N HIS A 64 0.55 -3.96 -6.29
CA HIS A 64 -0.11 -2.66 -6.39
C HIS A 64 -1.62 -2.86 -6.43
N LEU A 65 -2.31 -2.43 -5.39
CA LEU A 65 -3.76 -2.49 -5.28
C LEU A 65 -4.34 -1.11 -5.56
N VAL A 66 -5.36 -1.04 -6.40
CA VAL A 66 -6.00 0.22 -6.77
C VAL A 66 -7.46 0.17 -6.37
N ILE A 67 -7.89 1.15 -5.58
CA ILE A 67 -9.30 1.34 -5.25
C ILE A 67 -9.91 2.18 -6.37
N ASP A 68 -10.78 1.56 -7.16
CA ASP A 68 -11.35 2.15 -8.38
C ASP A 68 -12.75 2.72 -8.16
N GLU A 69 -13.23 2.74 -6.93
CA GLU A 69 -14.54 3.27 -6.57
C GLU A 69 -14.41 4.34 -5.51
N GLN A 70 -15.43 5.20 -5.42
CA GLN A 70 -15.44 6.24 -4.40
C GLN A 70 -15.55 5.62 -3.01
N PHE A 71 -14.96 6.32 -2.04
CA PHE A 71 -15.09 5.91 -0.64
C PHE A 71 -16.56 5.99 -0.22
N PRO A 72 -17.03 5.03 0.60
CA PRO A 72 -18.43 5.01 1.03
C PRO A 72 -18.87 6.24 1.82
N ASP A 73 -17.94 6.84 2.55
CA ASP A 73 -18.25 8.01 3.38
C ASP A 73 -17.02 8.93 3.40
N THR A 74 -17.13 10.07 2.72
CA THR A 74 -16.07 11.07 2.64
C THR A 74 -16.22 12.19 3.67
N SER A 75 -17.25 12.14 4.52
CA SER A 75 -17.47 13.13 5.55
C SER A 75 -16.46 13.05 6.70
N ASN A 76 -15.80 11.89 6.83
CA ASN A 76 -14.86 11.61 7.92
C ASN A 76 -13.57 11.01 7.33
N PRO A 77 -12.43 11.76 7.38
CA PRO A 77 -11.17 11.25 6.84
C PRO A 77 -10.71 9.95 7.47
N TRP A 78 -11.03 9.72 8.75
CA TRP A 78 -10.65 8.48 9.42
C TRP A 78 -11.33 7.27 8.80
N LYS A 79 -12.58 7.42 8.36
CA LYS A 79 -13.30 6.32 7.69
C LYS A 79 -12.71 6.00 6.33
N THR A 80 -12.28 7.00 5.57
CA THR A 80 -11.65 6.77 4.28
C THR A 80 -10.31 6.08 4.44
N GLN A 81 -9.53 6.46 5.44
CA GLN A 81 -8.27 5.79 5.74
C GLN A 81 -8.50 4.34 6.17
N ALA A 82 -9.50 4.08 7.01
CA ALA A 82 -9.83 2.73 7.44
C ALA A 82 -10.24 1.86 6.26
N PHE A 83 -11.06 2.40 5.36
CA PHE A 83 -11.46 1.69 4.14
C PHE A 83 -10.25 1.31 3.30
N GLN A 84 -9.32 2.24 3.11
CA GLN A 84 -8.12 1.99 2.33
C GLN A 84 -7.23 0.92 2.96
N ARG A 85 -7.08 0.95 4.28
CA ARG A 85 -6.31 -0.05 5.01
C ARG A 85 -6.96 -1.44 4.91
N GLU A 86 -8.28 -1.52 5.03
CA GLU A 86 -8.98 -2.79 4.87
C GLU A 86 -8.85 -3.35 3.47
N PHE A 87 -8.82 -2.48 2.46
CA PHE A 87 -8.64 -2.91 1.08
C PHE A 87 -7.31 -3.63 0.88
N ILE A 88 -6.30 -3.31 1.68
CA ILE A 88 -4.99 -3.95 1.62
C ILE A 88 -5.07 -5.46 1.85
N PHE A 89 -6.04 -5.94 2.63
CA PHE A 89 -6.20 -7.37 2.86
C PHE A 89 -6.40 -8.16 1.57
N ASN A 90 -6.87 -7.53 0.50
CA ASN A 90 -6.99 -8.19 -0.79
C ASN A 90 -5.65 -8.61 -1.37
N GLY A 91 -4.56 -8.00 -0.93
CA GLY A 91 -3.20 -8.35 -1.35
C GLY A 91 -2.50 -9.32 -0.43
N LEU A 92 -3.15 -9.75 0.64
CA LEU A 92 -2.54 -10.60 1.66
C LEU A 92 -3.00 -12.06 1.60
N ASN A 93 -3.50 -12.50 0.44
CA ASN A 93 -4.06 -13.85 0.30
C ASN A 93 -3.05 -14.97 0.59
N ASN A 94 -1.77 -14.71 0.39
CA ASN A 94 -0.71 -15.69 0.61
C ASN A 94 -0.09 -15.59 2.00
N ALA A 95 -0.53 -14.65 2.82
CA ALA A 95 -0.01 -14.51 4.18
C ALA A 95 -0.54 -15.63 5.08
N LYS A 96 0.32 -16.10 5.97
CA LYS A 96 0.00 -17.16 6.92
C LYS A 96 -0.19 -16.54 8.31
N PRO A 97 -0.86 -17.26 9.23
CA PRO A 97 -1.10 -16.70 10.58
C PRO A 97 0.15 -16.29 11.33
N GLU A 98 1.29 -16.95 11.06
CA GLU A 98 2.56 -16.64 11.73
C GLU A 98 3.32 -15.48 11.08
N ASP A 99 2.86 -14.98 9.94
CA ASP A 99 3.56 -13.89 9.24
C ASP A 99 3.29 -12.55 9.91
N TYR A 100 4.28 -11.65 9.80
CA TYR A 100 4.15 -10.29 10.31
C TYR A 100 3.65 -9.36 9.21
N ILE A 101 2.70 -8.51 9.56
CA ILE A 101 2.13 -7.53 8.64
C ILE A 101 2.34 -6.16 9.25
N MET A 102 3.05 -5.30 8.53
CA MET A 102 3.28 -3.91 8.93
C MET A 102 2.37 -3.00 8.11
N PHE A 103 1.69 -2.09 8.78
CA PHE A 103 0.88 -1.06 8.14
C PHE A 103 1.46 0.29 8.48
N SER A 104 1.73 1.11 7.46
CA SER A 104 2.16 2.48 7.69
C SER A 104 1.84 3.37 6.50
N ASP A 105 1.93 4.68 6.74
CA ASP A 105 1.95 5.63 5.66
C ASP A 105 3.41 5.75 5.16
N PRO A 106 3.63 6.12 3.89
CA PRO A 106 4.99 6.12 3.33
C PRO A 106 5.96 7.05 4.05
N ASP A 107 5.45 8.08 4.69
CA ASP A 107 6.25 9.10 5.36
C ASP A 107 6.52 8.80 6.84
N GLU A 108 6.18 7.63 7.31
CA GLU A 108 6.45 7.19 8.69
C GLU A 108 7.82 6.55 8.88
#